data_77a4218739aae1f950077f31de5eafd6
#
_entry.id   77a4218739aae1f950077f31de5eafd6
#
_cell.length_a   1.000
_cell.length_b   1.000
_cell.length_c   1.000
_cell.angle_alpha   90.00
_cell.angle_beta   90.00
_cell.angle_gamma   90.00
#
_symmetry.space_group_name_H-M   'P 1'
#
loop_
_entity.id
_entity.type
_entity.pdbx_description
1 polymer ?
#
loop_
_entity_poly.entity_id
_entity_poly.type
_entity_poly.pdbx_seq_one_letter_code
_entity_poly.pdbx_strand_id
1 'polypeptide(L)'
;IYANAEKYPIIYAKYAEEGNFPKIEDSFYNYRKNISFNNASLMYYPPYSQYIRNYLYNETYALGHSPMRNQYSSKFTVDLLNTIQSKIDIESSKNAFLRQTVISHFYNKSSCDINEEAFSTFLKLSTNEKDKKLIQNLVDDSKAIRINNNLPNFNVTNYNNSKHSISKIIKDRNAFLFFWSPEFVSESYIVSRINFLSNNYPNIQFIPVKIDGDKNNRIQKLDIKNQFYLDNDSDAYKFLTSKMPRSILINKKGKVINGFASISSYNLNNYLKQLNETK
;
A
#
# COMPACT_ATOMS: atom_id res chain seq x y z
N ILE A 1 -18.18 2.13 20.85
CA ILE A 1 -19.58 2.03 20.38
C ILE A 1 -19.74 2.81 19.09
N TYR A 2 -19.50 4.13 19.05
CA TYR A 2 -19.76 4.99 17.88
C TYR A 2 -18.95 4.59 16.62
N ALA A 3 -17.70 4.16 16.76
CA ALA A 3 -16.93 3.66 15.62
C ALA A 3 -17.58 2.42 14.97
N ASN A 4 -18.22 1.57 15.76
CA ASN A 4 -18.96 0.41 15.25
C ASN A 4 -20.28 0.83 14.61
N ALA A 5 -20.97 1.84 15.16
CA ALA A 5 -22.19 2.38 14.56
C ALA A 5 -21.92 2.92 13.15
N GLU A 6 -20.83 3.71 12.97
CA GLU A 6 -20.43 4.20 11.64
C GLU A 6 -20.05 3.08 10.68
N LYS A 7 -19.50 1.98 11.19
CA LYS A 7 -19.10 0.84 10.35
C LYS A 7 -20.30 -0.05 9.94
N TYR A 8 -21.39 -0.02 10.72
CA TYR A 8 -22.54 -0.90 10.52
C TYR A 8 -23.12 -0.84 9.09
N PRO A 9 -23.44 0.33 8.51
CA PRO A 9 -23.99 0.41 7.16
C PRO A 9 -23.08 -0.21 6.10
N ILE A 10 -21.75 -0.03 6.25
CA ILE A 10 -20.76 -0.56 5.33
C ILE A 10 -20.69 -2.10 5.41
N ILE A 11 -20.74 -2.64 6.65
CA ILE A 11 -20.75 -4.09 6.84
C ILE A 11 -22.05 -4.67 6.31
N TYR A 12 -23.18 -4.04 6.62
CA TYR A 12 -24.49 -4.49 6.12
C TYR A 12 -24.50 -4.59 4.60
N ALA A 13 -24.04 -3.54 3.90
CA ALA A 13 -23.98 -3.53 2.44
C ALA A 13 -23.06 -4.63 1.84
N LYS A 14 -22.00 -5.01 2.56
CA LYS A 14 -21.10 -6.10 2.11
C LYS A 14 -21.76 -7.48 2.14
N TYR A 15 -22.73 -7.68 3.02
CA TYR A 15 -23.42 -8.95 3.19
C TYR A 15 -24.84 -8.95 2.59
N ALA A 16 -25.34 -7.80 2.14
CA ALA A 16 -26.61 -7.73 1.44
C ALA A 16 -26.50 -8.40 0.07
N GLU A 17 -27.53 -9.12 -0.33
CA GLU A 17 -27.57 -9.90 -1.57
C GLU A 17 -27.29 -9.03 -2.80
N GLU A 18 -27.81 -7.80 -2.82
CA GLU A 18 -27.58 -6.82 -3.90
C GLU A 18 -26.30 -6.00 -3.72
N GLY A 19 -25.63 -6.06 -2.59
CA GLY A 19 -24.43 -5.29 -2.29
C GLY A 19 -24.65 -3.77 -2.24
N ASN A 20 -25.90 -3.33 -2.04
CA ASN A 20 -26.26 -1.92 -2.00
C ASN A 20 -26.05 -1.33 -0.61
N PHE A 21 -25.64 -0.05 -0.56
CA PHE A 21 -25.54 0.66 0.69
C PHE A 21 -26.94 0.89 1.27
N PRO A 22 -27.19 0.53 2.55
CA PRO A 22 -28.54 0.58 3.11
C PRO A 22 -29.00 2.04 3.26
N LYS A 23 -30.28 2.28 3.00
CA LYS A 23 -30.93 3.53 3.39
C LYS A 23 -31.21 3.48 4.88
N ILE A 24 -30.51 4.28 5.64
CA ILE A 24 -30.63 4.37 7.09
C ILE A 24 -31.29 5.70 7.44
N GLU A 25 -32.23 5.68 8.38
CA GLU A 25 -32.87 6.89 8.85
C GLU A 25 -31.89 7.83 9.55
N ASP A 26 -32.07 9.13 9.37
CA ASP A 26 -31.19 10.16 9.96
C ASP A 26 -31.14 10.07 11.48
N SER A 27 -32.22 9.59 12.12
CA SER A 27 -32.29 9.35 13.56
C SER A 27 -31.22 8.38 14.08
N PHE A 28 -30.80 7.41 13.29
CA PHE A 28 -29.72 6.48 13.62
C PHE A 28 -28.40 7.22 13.88
N TYR A 29 -28.14 8.32 13.19
CA TYR A 29 -26.92 9.10 13.30
C TYR A 29 -26.95 10.20 14.35
N ASN A 30 -27.99 10.26 15.21
CA ASN A 30 -28.11 11.29 16.25
C ASN A 30 -26.93 11.32 17.23
N TYR A 31 -26.24 10.19 17.45
CA TYR A 31 -25.03 10.13 18.27
C TYR A 31 -23.88 11.00 17.74
N ARG A 32 -23.87 11.35 16.45
CA ARG A 32 -22.87 12.23 15.83
C ARG A 32 -22.84 13.62 16.48
N LYS A 33 -23.95 14.08 17.03
CA LYS A 33 -24.05 15.35 17.75
C LYS A 33 -23.19 15.39 19.03
N ASN A 34 -22.84 14.23 19.56
CA ASN A 34 -22.08 14.08 20.81
C ASN A 34 -20.55 14.04 20.59
N ILE A 35 -20.08 14.06 19.36
CA ILE A 35 -18.66 13.88 19.05
C ILE A 35 -18.24 14.96 18.04
N SER A 36 -17.28 15.78 18.44
CA SER A 36 -16.63 16.71 17.51
C SER A 36 -15.62 15.98 16.63
N PHE A 37 -15.64 16.23 15.32
CA PHE A 37 -14.65 15.72 14.36
C PHE A 37 -13.33 16.50 14.40
N ASN A 38 -13.29 17.61 15.09
CA ASN A 38 -12.19 18.56 15.10
C ASN A 38 -11.51 18.66 16.48
N ASN A 39 -11.22 17.51 17.09
CA ASN A 39 -10.48 17.41 18.34
C ASN A 39 -9.09 16.83 18.09
N ALA A 40 -8.08 17.72 17.97
CA ALA A 40 -6.70 17.34 17.66
C ALA A 40 -6.08 16.38 18.68
N SER A 41 -6.38 16.57 19.97
CA SER A 41 -5.80 15.74 21.04
C SER A 41 -6.34 14.32 21.04
N LEU A 42 -7.56 14.10 20.55
CA LEU A 42 -8.15 12.78 20.44
C LEU A 42 -7.71 12.00 19.18
N MET A 43 -7.13 12.67 18.17
CA MET A 43 -6.71 12.02 16.93
C MET A 43 -5.65 10.94 17.14
N TYR A 44 -4.85 11.04 18.19
CA TYR A 44 -3.87 10.00 18.58
C TYR A 44 -4.50 8.82 19.33
N TYR A 45 -5.78 8.94 19.70
CA TYR A 45 -6.52 7.86 20.36
C TYR A 45 -7.15 6.95 19.31
N PRO A 46 -6.72 5.67 19.19
CA PRO A 46 -7.14 4.78 18.11
C PRO A 46 -8.66 4.63 17.91
N PRO A 47 -9.50 4.50 18.96
CA PRO A 47 -10.95 4.44 18.79
C PRO A 47 -11.56 5.70 18.17
N TYR A 48 -11.01 6.90 18.47
CA TYR A 48 -11.49 8.13 17.89
C TYR A 48 -11.08 8.27 16.42
N SER A 49 -9.82 8.01 16.09
CA SER A 49 -9.36 8.04 14.70
C SER A 49 -10.08 6.98 13.83
N GLN A 50 -10.42 5.83 14.42
CA GLN A 50 -11.22 4.81 13.73
C GLN A 50 -12.67 5.27 13.52
N TYR A 51 -13.27 5.97 14.50
CA TYR A 51 -14.59 6.55 14.35
C TYR A 51 -14.62 7.56 13.19
N ILE A 52 -13.68 8.52 13.16
CA ILE A 52 -13.58 9.51 12.07
C ILE A 52 -13.42 8.81 10.71
N ARG A 53 -12.56 7.82 10.62
CA ARG A 53 -12.37 7.05 9.38
C ARG A 53 -13.66 6.40 8.91
N ASN A 54 -14.35 5.68 9.79
CA ASN A 54 -15.60 5.01 9.45
C ASN A 54 -16.70 6.01 9.04
N TYR A 55 -16.77 7.16 9.72
CA TYR A 55 -17.66 8.25 9.34
C TYR A 55 -17.38 8.77 7.92
N LEU A 56 -16.14 9.07 7.60
CA LEU A 56 -15.76 9.55 6.25
C LEU A 56 -16.12 8.53 5.17
N TYR A 57 -15.87 7.25 5.44
CA TYR A 57 -16.25 6.17 4.52
C TYR A 57 -17.77 6.06 4.38
N ASN A 58 -18.52 6.13 5.49
CA ASN A 58 -19.98 6.09 5.47
C ASN A 58 -20.58 7.24 4.64
N GLU A 59 -20.12 8.49 4.88
CA GLU A 59 -20.52 9.65 4.07
C GLU A 59 -20.21 9.45 2.58
N THR A 60 -19.04 8.90 2.26
CA THR A 60 -18.65 8.66 0.86
C THR A 60 -19.49 7.55 0.22
N TYR A 61 -19.77 6.46 0.92
CA TYR A 61 -20.66 5.41 0.40
C TYR A 61 -22.08 5.91 0.18
N ALA A 62 -22.57 6.81 1.02
CA ALA A 62 -23.88 7.43 0.88
C ALA A 62 -24.04 8.25 -0.43
N LEU A 63 -22.93 8.60 -1.10
CA LEU A 63 -22.94 9.20 -2.44
C LEU A 63 -23.30 8.19 -3.56
N GLY A 64 -23.67 6.97 -3.22
CA GLY A 64 -24.10 5.94 -4.18
C GLY A 64 -22.99 4.95 -4.57
N HIS A 65 -21.92 4.85 -3.79
CA HIS A 65 -20.90 3.84 -4.01
C HIS A 65 -21.26 2.50 -3.36
N SER A 66 -21.05 1.40 -4.07
CA SER A 66 -21.17 0.06 -3.52
C SER A 66 -19.88 -0.35 -2.78
N PRO A 67 -19.93 -0.74 -1.49
CA PRO A 67 -18.76 -1.22 -0.76
C PRO A 67 -18.10 -2.45 -1.38
N MET A 68 -18.86 -3.27 -2.11
CA MET A 68 -18.35 -4.47 -2.77
C MET A 68 -17.63 -4.20 -4.08
N ARG A 69 -18.11 -3.21 -4.85
CA ARG A 69 -17.65 -2.98 -6.23
C ARG A 69 -16.68 -1.81 -6.38
N ASN A 70 -16.84 -0.76 -5.57
CA ASN A 70 -16.18 0.53 -5.77
C ASN A 70 -15.19 0.90 -4.68
N GLN A 71 -14.96 0.04 -3.71
CA GLN A 71 -14.09 0.30 -2.56
C GLN A 71 -12.69 0.82 -2.96
N TYR A 72 -12.20 0.43 -4.15
CA TYR A 72 -10.90 0.82 -4.68
C TYR A 72 -11.01 1.49 -6.04
N SER A 73 -12.20 1.91 -6.43
CA SER A 73 -12.37 2.67 -7.66
C SER A 73 -11.74 4.06 -7.50
N SER A 74 -11.31 4.63 -8.60
CA SER A 74 -10.79 5.98 -8.63
C SER A 74 -11.84 7.00 -8.20
N LYS A 75 -13.08 6.82 -8.69
CA LYS A 75 -14.20 7.68 -8.32
C LYS A 75 -14.45 7.66 -6.81
N PHE A 76 -14.51 6.48 -6.18
CA PHE A 76 -14.64 6.38 -4.73
C PHE A 76 -13.52 7.11 -4.01
N THR A 77 -12.28 6.94 -4.48
CA THR A 77 -11.11 7.60 -3.85
C THR A 77 -11.19 9.12 -3.97
N VAL A 78 -11.55 9.64 -5.14
CA VAL A 78 -11.73 11.09 -5.37
C VAL A 78 -12.82 11.64 -4.46
N ASP A 79 -13.96 10.97 -4.39
CA ASP A 79 -15.09 11.39 -3.54
C ASP A 79 -14.72 11.32 -2.05
N LEU A 80 -13.94 10.31 -1.63
CA LEU A 80 -13.43 10.24 -0.26
C LEU A 80 -12.45 11.38 0.05
N LEU A 81 -11.57 11.74 -0.87
CA LEU A 81 -10.67 12.88 -0.71
C LEU A 81 -11.45 14.20 -0.56
N ASN A 82 -12.49 14.40 -1.38
CA ASN A 82 -13.36 15.57 -1.29
C ASN A 82 -14.18 15.57 0.02
N THR A 83 -14.64 14.41 0.46
CA THR A 83 -15.35 14.26 1.76
C THR A 83 -14.41 14.62 2.92
N ILE A 84 -13.17 14.18 2.92
CA ILE A 84 -12.15 14.57 3.92
C ILE A 84 -11.97 16.09 3.93
N GLN A 85 -11.82 16.69 2.74
CA GLN A 85 -11.64 18.14 2.60
C GLN A 85 -12.80 18.93 3.19
N SER A 86 -14.03 18.46 3.02
CA SER A 86 -15.24 19.16 3.46
C SER A 86 -15.59 18.94 4.92
N LYS A 87 -15.14 17.84 5.55
CA LYS A 87 -15.57 17.44 6.90
C LYS A 87 -14.50 17.63 7.98
N ILE A 88 -13.24 17.73 7.62
CA ILE A 88 -12.13 17.84 8.56
C ILE A 88 -11.52 19.24 8.49
N ASP A 89 -11.64 20.02 9.58
CA ASP A 89 -11.13 21.39 9.64
C ASP A 89 -9.67 21.45 10.09
N ILE A 90 -9.25 20.53 10.99
CA ILE A 90 -7.88 20.50 11.50
C ILE A 90 -6.92 20.09 10.39
N GLU A 91 -6.09 21.02 9.97
CA GLU A 91 -5.21 20.88 8.80
C GLU A 91 -4.26 19.69 8.89
N SER A 92 -3.64 19.45 10.06
CA SER A 92 -2.75 18.30 10.25
C SER A 92 -3.47 16.96 10.11
N SER A 93 -4.68 16.86 10.67
CA SER A 93 -5.52 15.66 10.58
C SER A 93 -6.02 15.45 9.14
N LYS A 94 -6.46 16.52 8.49
CA LYS A 94 -6.88 16.53 7.09
C LYS A 94 -5.80 15.97 6.19
N ASN A 95 -4.59 16.53 6.25
CA ASN A 95 -3.45 16.05 5.46
C ASN A 95 -3.12 14.59 5.76
N ALA A 96 -3.18 14.14 7.02
CA ALA A 96 -2.94 12.75 7.38
C ALA A 96 -3.99 11.80 6.75
N PHE A 97 -5.27 12.15 6.77
CA PHE A 97 -6.31 11.35 6.12
C PHE A 97 -6.20 11.37 4.60
N LEU A 98 -5.93 12.53 3.98
CA LEU A 98 -5.70 12.63 2.54
C LEU A 98 -4.54 11.74 2.10
N ARG A 99 -3.39 11.83 2.77
CA ARG A 99 -2.22 11.00 2.51
C ARG A 99 -2.53 9.52 2.65
N GLN A 100 -3.16 9.12 3.76
CA GLN A 100 -3.51 7.72 3.99
C GLN A 100 -4.46 7.18 2.92
N THR A 101 -5.42 7.98 2.47
CA THR A 101 -6.39 7.59 1.45
C THR A 101 -5.69 7.32 0.12
N VAL A 102 -4.83 8.22 -0.35
CA VAL A 102 -4.16 8.03 -1.64
C VAL A 102 -3.11 6.91 -1.60
N ILE A 103 -2.40 6.72 -0.49
CA ILE A 103 -1.51 5.58 -0.30
C ILE A 103 -2.30 4.26 -0.33
N SER A 104 -3.41 4.20 0.40
CA SER A 104 -4.28 3.01 0.39
C SER A 104 -4.82 2.70 -1.01
N HIS A 105 -5.25 3.72 -1.74
CA HIS A 105 -5.67 3.57 -3.13
C HIS A 105 -4.56 2.97 -3.99
N PHE A 106 -3.35 3.51 -3.88
CA PHE A 106 -2.19 3.04 -4.61
C PHE A 106 -1.88 1.56 -4.35
N TYR A 107 -1.82 1.15 -3.07
CA TYR A 107 -1.50 -0.22 -2.70
C TYR A 107 -2.63 -1.23 -2.97
N ASN A 108 -3.87 -0.77 -3.08
CA ASN A 108 -4.99 -1.64 -3.42
C ASN A 108 -5.10 -1.92 -4.93
N LYS A 109 -4.41 -1.16 -5.77
CA LYS A 109 -4.30 -1.49 -7.18
C LYS A 109 -3.33 -2.66 -7.39
N SER A 110 -3.68 -3.52 -8.31
CA SER A 110 -2.90 -4.72 -8.63
C SER A 110 -1.88 -4.51 -9.74
N SER A 111 -1.88 -3.35 -10.37
CA SER A 111 -1.04 -3.02 -11.52
C SER A 111 -0.39 -1.66 -11.38
N CYS A 112 0.63 -1.41 -12.20
CA CYS A 112 1.28 -0.09 -12.32
C CYS A 112 0.38 0.98 -12.98
N ASP A 113 -0.87 0.68 -13.31
CA ASP A 113 -1.82 1.63 -13.85
C ASP A 113 -2.28 2.58 -12.74
N ILE A 114 -1.62 3.72 -12.71
CA ILE A 114 -1.91 4.78 -11.77
C ILE A 114 -3.13 5.54 -12.30
N ASN A 115 -4.15 5.65 -11.47
CA ASN A 115 -5.21 6.58 -11.76
C ASN A 115 -4.74 8.01 -11.43
N GLU A 116 -4.48 8.79 -12.46
CA GLU A 116 -3.98 10.15 -12.33
C GLU A 116 -4.95 11.09 -11.61
N GLU A 117 -6.27 10.84 -11.70
CA GLU A 117 -7.29 11.69 -11.09
C GLU A 117 -7.21 11.67 -9.53
N ALA A 118 -7.07 10.50 -8.92
CA ALA A 118 -6.93 10.39 -7.46
C ALA A 118 -5.67 11.10 -6.96
N PHE A 119 -4.56 10.97 -7.70
CA PHE A 119 -3.30 11.62 -7.34
C PHE A 119 -3.35 13.14 -7.57
N SER A 120 -3.90 13.61 -8.69
CA SER A 120 -4.06 15.04 -8.97
C SER A 120 -5.00 15.70 -7.96
N THR A 121 -6.07 15.03 -7.57
CA THR A 121 -6.98 15.50 -6.51
C THR A 121 -6.24 15.64 -5.17
N PHE A 122 -5.46 14.62 -4.78
CA PHE A 122 -4.65 14.70 -3.57
C PHE A 122 -3.68 15.88 -3.61
N LEU A 123 -2.91 16.04 -4.71
CA LEU A 123 -1.92 17.11 -4.85
C LEU A 123 -2.58 18.51 -4.79
N LYS A 124 -3.82 18.64 -5.28
CA LYS A 124 -4.61 19.87 -5.20
C LYS A 124 -5.10 20.15 -3.78
N LEU A 125 -5.55 19.14 -3.05
CA LEU A 125 -6.20 19.31 -1.73
C LEU A 125 -5.20 19.36 -0.57
N SER A 126 -4.09 18.63 -0.65
CA SER A 126 -3.10 18.61 0.42
C SER A 126 -2.31 19.93 0.45
N THR A 127 -2.08 20.46 1.65
CA THR A 127 -1.21 21.63 1.90
C THR A 127 0.16 21.22 2.44
N ASN A 128 0.38 19.92 2.70
CA ASN A 128 1.63 19.41 3.26
C ASN A 128 2.62 19.05 2.14
N GLU A 129 3.64 19.87 1.94
CA GLU A 129 4.64 19.68 0.88
C GLU A 129 5.48 18.39 1.03
N LYS A 130 5.70 17.91 2.27
CA LYS A 130 6.38 16.62 2.49
C LYS A 130 5.52 15.47 2.00
N ASP A 131 4.22 15.51 2.28
CA ASP A 131 3.27 14.49 1.83
C ASP A 131 3.12 14.54 0.30
N LYS A 132 3.05 15.73 -0.30
CA LYS A 132 3.02 15.88 -1.77
C LYS A 132 4.25 15.27 -2.42
N LYS A 133 5.44 15.58 -1.88
CA LYS A 133 6.70 15.01 -2.38
C LYS A 133 6.74 13.48 -2.25
N LEU A 134 6.29 12.93 -1.11
CA LEU A 134 6.22 11.50 -0.92
C LEU A 134 5.33 10.83 -1.98
N ILE A 135 4.14 11.38 -2.21
CA ILE A 135 3.19 10.83 -3.18
C ILE A 135 3.70 10.99 -4.62
N GLN A 136 4.32 12.12 -4.95
CA GLN A 136 4.95 12.29 -6.27
C GLN A 136 6.07 11.24 -6.49
N ASN A 137 6.94 11.05 -5.51
CA ASN A 137 7.97 10.01 -5.57
C ASN A 137 7.38 8.60 -5.77
N LEU A 138 6.26 8.31 -5.11
CA LEU A 138 5.56 7.03 -5.24
C LEU A 138 5.02 6.82 -6.67
N VAL A 139 4.47 7.88 -7.27
CA VAL A 139 4.02 7.88 -8.68
C VAL A 139 5.20 7.67 -9.63
N ASP A 140 6.30 8.39 -9.43
CA ASP A 140 7.49 8.30 -10.28
C ASP A 140 8.14 6.90 -10.17
N ASP A 141 8.24 6.38 -8.96
CA ASP A 141 8.73 5.01 -8.73
C ASP A 141 7.90 3.97 -9.46
N SER A 142 6.57 4.13 -9.50
CA SER A 142 5.70 3.17 -10.19
C SER A 142 5.88 3.18 -11.71
N LYS A 143 6.22 4.35 -12.28
CA LYS A 143 6.48 4.53 -13.71
C LYS A 143 7.89 4.14 -14.14
N ALA A 144 8.83 4.11 -13.18
CA ALA A 144 10.25 3.85 -13.46
C ALA A 144 10.52 2.40 -13.93
N ILE A 145 9.72 1.45 -13.50
CA ILE A 145 9.86 0.03 -13.86
C ILE A 145 8.69 -0.40 -14.74
N ARG A 146 8.97 -0.58 -16.02
CA ARG A 146 7.94 -0.92 -17.02
C ARG A 146 7.77 -2.43 -17.17
N ILE A 147 6.51 -2.86 -17.31
CA ILE A 147 6.16 -4.25 -17.64
C ILE A 147 6.81 -4.65 -18.98
N ASN A 148 7.21 -5.91 -19.09
CA ASN A 148 7.92 -6.51 -20.23
C ASN A 148 9.34 -5.97 -20.49
N ASN A 149 9.83 -5.01 -19.72
CA ASN A 149 11.24 -4.61 -19.76
C ASN A 149 12.09 -5.45 -18.80
N ASN A 150 13.39 -5.43 -19.01
CA ASN A 150 14.33 -5.98 -18.04
C ASN A 150 14.39 -5.11 -16.79
N LEU A 151 14.51 -5.74 -15.61
CA LEU A 151 14.81 -5.00 -14.40
C LEU A 151 16.18 -4.33 -14.54
N PRO A 152 16.32 -3.01 -14.21
CA PRO A 152 17.63 -2.39 -14.13
C PRO A 152 18.54 -3.16 -13.17
N ASN A 153 19.81 -3.31 -13.54
CA ASN A 153 20.76 -4.00 -12.68
C ASN A 153 21.21 -3.08 -11.53
N PHE A 154 21.34 -3.65 -10.35
CA PHE A 154 21.91 -3.00 -9.16
C PHE A 154 22.52 -4.07 -8.26
N ASN A 155 23.32 -3.63 -7.29
CA ASN A 155 23.90 -4.53 -6.31
C ASN A 155 23.07 -4.55 -5.02
N VAL A 156 23.02 -5.72 -4.42
CA VAL A 156 22.48 -5.96 -3.08
C VAL A 156 23.57 -6.61 -2.23
N THR A 157 23.50 -6.39 -0.92
CA THR A 157 24.50 -6.93 0.02
C THR A 157 23.82 -7.93 0.96
N ASN A 158 24.43 -9.11 1.11
CA ASN A 158 23.94 -10.11 2.06
C ASN A 158 24.43 -9.82 3.49
N TYR A 159 23.94 -10.60 4.47
CA TYR A 159 24.31 -10.41 5.89
C TYR A 159 25.75 -10.81 6.22
N ASN A 160 26.47 -11.41 5.27
CA ASN A 160 27.92 -11.69 5.36
C ASN A 160 28.77 -10.59 4.67
N ASN A 161 28.18 -9.43 4.36
CA ASN A 161 28.81 -8.30 3.66
C ASN A 161 29.28 -8.59 2.22
N SER A 162 28.77 -9.63 1.59
CA SER A 162 29.11 -9.94 0.19
C SER A 162 28.14 -9.23 -0.74
N LYS A 163 28.68 -8.51 -1.72
CA LYS A 163 27.91 -7.84 -2.76
C LYS A 163 27.54 -8.78 -3.88
N HIS A 164 26.30 -8.72 -4.31
CA HIS A 164 25.76 -9.55 -5.39
C HIS A 164 24.98 -8.67 -6.37
N SER A 165 25.18 -8.89 -7.66
CA SER A 165 24.34 -8.29 -8.70
C SER A 165 22.96 -8.93 -8.68
N ILE A 166 21.89 -8.12 -8.69
CA ILE A 166 20.51 -8.64 -8.71
C ILE A 166 20.26 -9.46 -9.99
N SER A 167 20.81 -9.07 -11.13
CA SER A 167 20.67 -9.79 -12.38
C SER A 167 21.24 -11.22 -12.31
N LYS A 168 22.29 -11.46 -11.52
CA LYS A 168 22.84 -12.80 -11.28
C LYS A 168 21.95 -13.62 -10.36
N ILE A 169 21.36 -12.99 -9.35
CA ILE A 169 20.47 -13.66 -8.37
C ILE A 169 19.21 -14.18 -9.06
N ILE A 170 18.60 -13.35 -9.93
CA ILE A 170 17.32 -13.69 -10.59
C ILE A 170 17.48 -14.44 -11.90
N LYS A 171 18.71 -14.71 -12.33
CA LYS A 171 18.99 -15.36 -13.62
C LYS A 171 18.27 -16.70 -13.72
N ASP A 172 17.55 -16.90 -14.83
CA ASP A 172 16.83 -18.15 -15.17
C ASP A 172 15.78 -18.59 -14.12
N ARG A 173 15.27 -17.63 -13.30
CA ARG A 173 14.30 -17.90 -12.23
C ARG A 173 13.12 -16.95 -12.30
N ASN A 174 11.95 -17.46 -11.94
CA ASN A 174 10.83 -16.60 -11.56
C ASN A 174 11.17 -16.00 -10.19
N ALA A 175 11.06 -14.70 -10.04
CA ALA A 175 11.47 -14.01 -8.81
C ALA A 175 10.41 -13.02 -8.32
N PHE A 176 10.26 -12.97 -6.99
CA PHE A 176 9.51 -11.97 -6.24
C PHE A 176 10.50 -11.16 -5.42
N LEU A 177 10.82 -9.97 -5.91
CA LEU A 177 11.71 -9.04 -5.25
C LEU A 177 10.87 -8.10 -4.37
N PHE A 178 11.16 -8.04 -3.07
CA PHE A 178 10.40 -7.21 -2.12
C PHE A 178 11.31 -6.24 -1.38
N PHE A 179 11.17 -4.96 -1.70
CA PHE A 179 11.82 -3.88 -0.97
C PHE A 179 10.98 -3.48 0.24
N TRP A 180 11.63 -3.33 1.39
CA TRP A 180 10.95 -3.03 2.63
C TRP A 180 11.81 -2.24 3.61
N SER A 181 11.16 -1.49 4.51
CA SER A 181 11.77 -0.77 5.62
C SER A 181 11.00 -1.04 6.91
N PRO A 182 11.65 -1.16 8.07
CA PRO A 182 11.00 -1.27 9.39
C PRO A 182 10.09 -0.09 9.72
N GLU A 183 10.31 1.06 9.10
CA GLU A 183 9.45 2.24 9.25
C GLU A 183 8.02 1.96 8.78
N PHE A 184 7.85 1.15 7.73
CA PHE A 184 6.55 0.90 7.10
C PHE A 184 6.01 -0.51 7.35
N VAL A 185 6.87 -1.49 7.58
CA VAL A 185 6.47 -2.90 7.70
C VAL A 185 7.24 -3.56 8.84
N SER A 186 6.54 -4.20 9.77
CA SER A 186 7.18 -4.89 10.89
C SER A 186 7.93 -6.15 10.43
N GLU A 187 9.03 -6.46 11.10
CA GLU A 187 9.85 -7.64 10.82
C GLU A 187 9.05 -8.95 10.98
N SER A 188 8.25 -9.05 12.03
CA SER A 188 7.40 -10.22 12.26
C SER A 188 6.42 -10.48 11.12
N TYR A 189 5.84 -9.39 10.56
CA TYR A 189 4.97 -9.51 9.39
C TYR A 189 5.74 -9.99 8.16
N ILE A 190 6.96 -9.45 7.91
CA ILE A 190 7.81 -9.87 6.78
C ILE A 190 8.16 -11.35 6.90
N VAL A 191 8.64 -11.80 8.07
CA VAL A 191 8.99 -13.20 8.31
C VAL A 191 7.79 -14.11 8.02
N SER A 192 6.66 -13.82 8.65
CA SER A 192 5.44 -14.62 8.47
C SER A 192 4.98 -14.65 7.01
N ARG A 193 4.91 -13.47 6.36
CA ARG A 193 4.36 -13.35 5.02
C ARG A 193 5.27 -13.95 3.95
N ILE A 194 6.58 -13.69 4.00
CA ILE A 194 7.53 -14.26 3.03
C ILE A 194 7.63 -15.77 3.17
N ASN A 195 7.68 -16.31 4.39
CA ASN A 195 7.71 -17.76 4.61
C ASN A 195 6.41 -18.42 4.12
N PHE A 196 5.26 -17.81 4.40
CA PHE A 196 3.98 -18.29 3.87
C PHE A 196 3.98 -18.33 2.33
N LEU A 197 4.40 -17.25 1.67
CA LEU A 197 4.41 -17.17 0.21
C LEU A 197 5.43 -18.14 -0.39
N SER A 198 6.63 -18.25 0.16
CA SER A 198 7.67 -19.14 -0.36
C SER A 198 7.29 -20.64 -0.25
N ASN A 199 6.55 -21.00 0.81
CA ASN A 199 6.05 -22.36 0.97
C ASN A 199 4.91 -22.68 -0.03
N ASN A 200 4.06 -21.71 -0.34
CA ASN A 200 2.95 -21.91 -1.28
C ASN A 200 3.36 -21.81 -2.75
N TYR A 201 4.47 -21.13 -3.06
CA TYR A 201 4.96 -20.91 -4.42
C TYR A 201 6.44 -21.30 -4.56
N PRO A 202 6.76 -22.60 -4.46
CA PRO A 202 8.15 -23.08 -4.36
C PRO A 202 9.00 -22.85 -5.63
N ASN A 203 8.37 -22.63 -6.80
CA ASN A 203 9.06 -22.35 -8.06
C ASN A 203 9.43 -20.87 -8.24
N ILE A 204 9.11 -20.02 -7.24
CA ILE A 204 9.43 -18.60 -7.22
C ILE A 204 10.52 -18.33 -6.18
N GLN A 205 11.55 -17.62 -6.58
CA GLN A 205 12.57 -17.15 -5.65
C GLN A 205 12.09 -15.85 -4.96
N PHE A 206 11.85 -15.92 -3.65
CA PHE A 206 11.53 -14.74 -2.84
C PHE A 206 12.80 -14.07 -2.35
N ILE A 207 12.93 -12.77 -2.63
CA ILE A 207 14.14 -11.97 -2.37
C ILE A 207 13.72 -10.71 -1.62
N PRO A 208 13.59 -10.76 -0.29
CA PRO A 208 13.38 -9.58 0.53
C PRO A 208 14.66 -8.75 0.60
N VAL A 209 14.53 -7.44 0.31
CA VAL A 209 15.63 -6.48 0.32
C VAL A 209 15.27 -5.31 1.23
N LYS A 210 16.02 -5.13 2.29
CA LYS A 210 15.89 -3.98 3.17
C LYS A 210 16.45 -2.73 2.49
N ILE A 211 15.69 -1.62 2.49
CA ILE A 211 16.02 -0.39 1.73
C ILE A 211 16.58 0.75 2.56
N ASP A 212 16.59 0.67 3.86
CA ASP A 212 17.23 1.64 4.75
C ASP A 212 18.56 1.07 5.24
N GLY A 213 19.61 1.54 4.60
CA GLY A 213 20.95 0.94 4.67
C GLY A 213 21.86 1.51 5.73
N ASP A 214 21.37 1.97 6.89
CA ASP A 214 22.30 2.31 7.97
C ASP A 214 22.93 1.04 8.53
N LYS A 215 24.25 0.94 8.37
CA LYS A 215 25.05 -0.19 8.88
C LYS A 215 24.88 -0.41 10.38
N ASN A 216 24.57 0.64 11.12
CA ASN A 216 24.37 0.60 12.57
C ASN A 216 22.99 0.07 12.99
N ASN A 217 22.00 0.15 12.09
CA ASN A 217 20.67 -0.43 12.26
C ASN A 217 20.52 -1.74 11.49
N ARG A 218 21.62 -2.44 11.29
CA ARG A 218 21.56 -3.79 10.71
C ARG A 218 20.75 -4.67 11.62
N ILE A 219 19.58 -4.90 11.14
CA ILE A 219 18.64 -5.83 11.71
C ILE A 219 19.30 -7.18 11.79
N GLN A 220 19.03 -7.86 12.87
CA GLN A 220 19.34 -9.26 13.02
C GLN A 220 18.88 -10.00 11.77
N LYS A 221 19.67 -10.96 11.33
CA LYS A 221 19.27 -11.87 10.29
C LYS A 221 17.91 -12.45 10.65
N LEU A 222 16.91 -12.12 9.83
CA LEU A 222 15.56 -12.64 10.02
C LEU A 222 15.52 -14.12 9.62
N ASP A 223 14.57 -14.87 10.17
CA ASP A 223 14.32 -16.27 9.78
C ASP A 223 13.62 -16.35 8.41
N ILE A 224 14.35 -15.87 7.38
CA ILE A 224 13.94 -15.84 5.99
C ILE A 224 15.15 -16.22 5.12
N LYS A 225 14.91 -17.00 4.06
CA LYS A 225 15.92 -17.29 3.04
C LYS A 225 16.13 -16.09 2.10
N ASN A 226 17.33 -16.02 1.48
CA ASN A 226 17.68 -15.05 0.41
C ASN A 226 17.44 -13.58 0.74
N GLN A 227 17.68 -13.17 1.97
CA GLN A 227 17.52 -11.79 2.40
C GLN A 227 18.79 -10.96 2.14
N PHE A 228 18.55 -9.70 1.74
CA PHE A 228 19.58 -8.75 1.39
C PHE A 228 19.23 -7.36 1.93
N TYR A 229 20.17 -6.44 1.83
CA TYR A 229 19.94 -5.01 2.03
C TYR A 229 20.59 -4.20 0.91
N LEU A 230 20.15 -2.95 0.74
CA LEU A 230 20.76 -1.99 -0.17
C LEU A 230 21.80 -1.17 0.58
N ASP A 231 22.94 -0.94 -0.06
CA ASP A 231 23.88 0.10 0.37
C ASP A 231 23.29 1.49 0.02
N ASN A 232 23.66 2.53 0.77
CA ASN A 232 23.10 3.88 0.61
C ASN A 232 23.35 4.50 -0.78
N ASP A 233 24.37 4.03 -1.49
CA ASP A 233 24.77 4.45 -2.84
C ASP A 233 24.22 3.53 -3.95
N SER A 234 23.28 2.64 -3.63
CA SER A 234 22.74 1.69 -4.60
C SER A 234 21.97 2.39 -5.73
N ASP A 235 22.23 1.96 -6.97
CA ASP A 235 21.48 2.41 -8.17
C ASP A 235 19.97 2.13 -8.09
N ALA A 236 19.54 1.21 -7.21
CA ALA A 236 18.12 0.93 -6.98
C ALA A 236 17.35 2.17 -6.46
N TYR A 237 18.01 3.11 -5.79
CA TYR A 237 17.37 4.35 -5.32
C TYR A 237 16.92 5.27 -6.46
N LYS A 238 17.34 5.02 -7.71
CA LYS A 238 16.79 5.72 -8.89
C LYS A 238 15.32 5.39 -9.16
N PHE A 239 14.83 4.26 -8.63
CA PHE A 239 13.41 3.85 -8.75
C PHE A 239 12.77 3.47 -7.39
N LEU A 240 13.43 3.78 -6.28
CA LEU A 240 12.95 3.62 -4.90
C LEU A 240 12.99 4.96 -4.15
N THR A 241 12.64 6.04 -4.83
CA THR A 241 12.77 7.41 -4.29
C THR A 241 11.81 7.67 -3.15
N SER A 242 10.65 7.01 -3.13
CA SER A 242 9.66 7.10 -2.04
C SER A 242 10.06 6.31 -0.80
N LYS A 243 10.98 5.34 -0.93
CA LYS A 243 11.33 4.35 0.11
C LYS A 243 10.14 3.54 0.64
N MET A 244 8.99 3.62 -0.01
CA MET A 244 7.81 2.86 0.36
C MET A 244 7.97 1.38 -0.02
N PRO A 245 7.34 0.46 0.75
CA PRO A 245 7.39 -0.98 0.44
C PRO A 245 6.95 -1.27 -1.00
N ARG A 246 7.70 -2.10 -1.70
CA ARG A 246 7.45 -2.38 -3.11
C ARG A 246 7.80 -3.81 -3.47
N SER A 247 6.91 -4.49 -4.19
CA SER A 247 7.21 -5.78 -4.80
C SER A 247 7.34 -5.64 -6.30
N ILE A 248 8.35 -6.29 -6.88
CA ILE A 248 8.54 -6.43 -8.32
C ILE A 248 8.51 -7.93 -8.66
N LEU A 249 7.64 -8.31 -9.60
CA LEU A 249 7.56 -9.68 -10.08
C LEU A 249 8.30 -9.80 -11.42
N ILE A 250 9.14 -10.82 -11.53
CA ILE A 250 10.05 -11.03 -12.65
C ILE A 250 9.93 -12.49 -13.10
N ASN A 251 9.81 -12.72 -14.39
CA ASN A 251 9.82 -14.07 -14.94
C ASN A 251 11.24 -14.59 -15.18
N LYS A 252 11.38 -15.91 -15.44
CA LYS A 252 12.66 -16.56 -15.69
C LYS A 252 13.45 -15.98 -16.87
N LYS A 253 12.82 -15.21 -17.79
CA LYS A 253 13.48 -14.48 -18.87
C LYS A 253 14.03 -13.13 -18.44
N GLY A 254 13.95 -12.77 -17.14
CA GLY A 254 14.36 -11.49 -16.58
C GLY A 254 13.41 -10.33 -16.87
N LYS A 255 12.20 -10.61 -17.40
CA LYS A 255 11.21 -9.58 -17.72
C LYS A 255 10.31 -9.29 -16.54
N VAL A 256 10.05 -8.01 -16.32
CA VAL A 256 9.12 -7.53 -15.30
C VAL A 256 7.68 -7.88 -15.70
N ILE A 257 6.98 -8.60 -14.84
CA ILE A 257 5.56 -8.94 -14.98
C ILE A 257 4.69 -7.92 -14.26
N ASN A 258 5.15 -7.45 -13.09
CA ASN A 258 4.53 -6.37 -12.35
C ASN A 258 5.63 -5.56 -11.67
N GLY A 259 5.73 -4.27 -11.98
CA GLY A 259 6.78 -3.38 -11.47
C GLY A 259 6.43 -2.75 -10.12
N PHE A 260 5.19 -2.87 -9.65
CA PHE A 260 4.76 -2.36 -8.36
C PHE A 260 3.56 -3.13 -7.81
N ALA A 261 3.80 -4.22 -7.10
CA ALA A 261 2.76 -4.99 -6.42
C ALA A 261 2.80 -4.77 -4.91
N SER A 262 1.63 -4.73 -4.28
CA SER A 262 1.55 -4.78 -2.81
C SER A 262 1.66 -6.21 -2.32
N ILE A 263 2.50 -6.45 -1.31
CA ILE A 263 2.63 -7.77 -0.68
C ILE A 263 1.32 -8.23 0.00
N SER A 264 0.42 -7.29 0.28
CA SER A 264 -0.88 -7.53 0.91
C SER A 264 -2.04 -7.56 -0.10
N SER A 265 -1.78 -7.30 -1.39
CA SER A 265 -2.84 -7.26 -2.40
C SER A 265 -3.47 -8.64 -2.61
N TYR A 266 -4.80 -8.67 -2.69
CA TYR A 266 -5.55 -9.88 -3.04
C TYR A 266 -5.12 -10.45 -4.40
N ASN A 267 -4.85 -9.56 -5.38
CA ASN A 267 -4.46 -9.96 -6.73
C ASN A 267 -3.02 -10.49 -6.81
N LEU A 268 -2.18 -10.27 -5.79
CA LEU A 268 -0.84 -10.82 -5.76
C LEU A 268 -0.84 -12.34 -5.93
N ASN A 269 -1.77 -13.04 -5.28
CA ASN A 269 -1.87 -14.50 -5.36
C ASN A 269 -2.09 -14.99 -6.80
N ASN A 270 -2.86 -14.27 -7.62
CA ASN A 270 -3.10 -14.62 -9.02
C ASN A 270 -1.81 -14.54 -9.84
N TYR A 271 -1.03 -13.46 -9.66
CA TYR A 271 0.28 -13.33 -10.33
C TYR A 271 1.26 -14.40 -9.89
N LEU A 272 1.34 -14.68 -8.58
CA LEU A 272 2.24 -15.70 -8.05
C LEU A 272 1.86 -17.10 -8.55
N LYS A 273 0.55 -17.42 -8.62
CA LYS A 273 0.08 -18.68 -9.17
C LYS A 273 0.52 -18.86 -10.63
N GLN A 274 0.28 -17.84 -11.47
CA GLN A 274 0.71 -17.86 -12.88
C GLN A 274 2.22 -18.04 -13.03
N LEU A 275 3.03 -17.31 -12.25
CA LEU A 275 4.48 -17.43 -12.27
C LEU A 275 4.96 -18.80 -11.78
N ASN A 276 4.32 -19.37 -10.76
CA ASN A 276 4.68 -20.65 -10.18
C ASN A 276 4.40 -21.83 -11.13
N GLU A 277 3.38 -21.71 -11.98
CA GLU A 277 2.97 -22.70 -12.97
C GLU A 277 3.80 -22.64 -14.28
N THR A 278 4.48 -21.52 -14.52
CA THR A 278 5.32 -21.33 -15.72
C THR A 278 6.65 -22.07 -15.55
N LYS A 279 6.75 -23.29 -16.13
CA LYS A 279 7.97 -24.11 -16.15
C LYS A 279 9.08 -23.51 -16.99
#